data_ccf5c43530757bea51bbfb4f5cece9a6
#
_entry.id   ccf5c43530757bea51bbfb4f5cece9a6
#
_cell.length_a   1.000
_cell.length_b   1.000
_cell.length_c   1.000
_cell.angle_alpha   90.00
_cell.angle_beta   90.00
_cell.angle_gamma   90.00
#
_symmetry.space_group_name_H-M   'P 1'
#
loop_
_entity.id
_entity.type
_entity.pdbx_description
1 polymer ?
#
loop_
_entity_poly.entity_id
_entity_poly.type
_entity_poly.pdbx_seq_one_letter_code
_entity_poly.pdbx_strand_id
1 'polypeptide(L)'
;MSTPLPADGPPGFHLLAKPSGSTCNIDCTYCFFLSKESLYPNDKHRMSEATLEAYIRQLLESHRAPQVTVAWQGGEPTLMKLDFFRRAVELVEKHRRPGQVVQHTFQTNGLLIDDDWCVVFKQHDFLVGLSVDGPRELHDTYRVDRRGQGTFDLVMRGWQYLRKHGVEFN
;
A
#
# COMPACT_ATOMS: atom_id res chain seq x y z
N MET A 1 17.70 -17.22 16.66
CA MET A 1 17.13 -18.51 16.23
C MET A 1 15.62 -18.33 16.20
N SER A 2 14.98 -18.44 15.03
CA SER A 2 13.51 -18.37 14.92
C SER A 2 12.90 -19.65 15.48
N THR A 3 11.90 -19.54 16.36
CA THR A 3 11.13 -20.68 16.83
C THR A 3 10.43 -21.34 15.65
N PRO A 4 10.53 -22.67 15.45
CA PRO A 4 9.82 -23.35 14.38
C PRO A 4 8.31 -23.11 14.50
N LEU A 5 7.64 -22.84 13.37
CA LEU A 5 6.18 -22.71 13.34
C LEU A 5 5.51 -24.02 13.76
N PRO A 6 4.39 -23.97 14.52
CA PRO A 6 3.62 -25.15 14.86
C PRO A 6 3.23 -25.94 13.60
N ALA A 7 3.38 -27.25 13.59
CA ALA A 7 3.10 -28.07 12.43
C ALA A 7 1.60 -28.05 12.02
N ASP A 8 0.72 -27.80 12.96
CA ASP A 8 -0.73 -27.72 12.84
C ASP A 8 -1.28 -26.31 12.60
N GLY A 9 -0.41 -25.29 12.60
CA GLY A 9 -0.80 -23.92 12.28
C GLY A 9 -1.19 -23.71 10.80
N PRO A 10 -1.95 -22.65 10.44
CA PRO A 10 -2.31 -22.37 9.06
C PRO A 10 -1.05 -22.18 8.20
N PRO A 11 -1.06 -22.59 6.90
CA PRO A 11 0.10 -22.49 6.03
C PRO A 11 0.47 -21.03 5.68
N GLY A 12 -0.46 -20.11 5.87
CA GLY A 12 -0.30 -18.68 5.63
C GLY A 12 -1.47 -17.90 6.24
N PHE A 13 -1.33 -16.59 6.26
CA PHE A 13 -2.34 -15.63 6.72
C PHE A 13 -2.21 -14.33 5.92
N HIS A 14 -3.21 -13.48 6.01
CA HIS A 14 -3.20 -12.20 5.32
C HIS A 14 -2.96 -11.05 6.30
N LEU A 15 -2.01 -10.17 5.98
CA LEU A 15 -1.75 -8.94 6.71
C LEU A 15 -1.89 -7.73 5.79
N LEU A 16 -2.53 -6.69 6.30
CA LEU A 16 -2.61 -5.37 5.69
C LEU A 16 -1.66 -4.42 6.42
N ALA A 17 -0.55 -4.06 5.77
CA ALA A 17 0.38 -3.09 6.33
C ALA A 17 -0.11 -1.66 6.04
N LYS A 18 -0.06 -0.82 7.07
CA LYS A 18 -0.46 0.59 7.03
C LYS A 18 0.74 1.48 7.35
N PRO A 19 1.68 1.66 6.40
CA PRO A 19 2.96 2.29 6.70
C PRO A 19 2.84 3.78 7.05
N SER A 20 1.78 4.46 6.57
CA SER A 20 1.44 5.85 6.91
C SER A 20 0.35 5.96 7.99
N GLY A 21 -0.05 4.84 8.62
CA GLY A 21 -1.15 4.81 9.60
C GLY A 21 -2.45 5.30 8.98
N SER A 22 -3.11 6.26 9.65
CA SER A 22 -4.32 6.95 9.18
C SER A 22 -4.04 8.18 8.33
N THR A 23 -2.80 8.63 8.22
CA THR A 23 -2.44 9.87 7.50
C THR A 23 -2.77 9.77 6.01
N CYS A 24 -3.55 10.74 5.52
CA CYS A 24 -3.98 10.83 4.13
C CYS A 24 -3.85 12.27 3.60
N ASN A 25 -3.71 12.42 2.28
CA ASN A 25 -3.67 13.71 1.59
C ASN A 25 -5.05 14.20 1.12
N ILE A 26 -6.10 13.37 1.25
CA ILE A 26 -7.49 13.73 0.98
C ILE A 26 -8.38 13.49 2.21
N ASP A 27 -9.61 14.00 2.15
CA ASP A 27 -10.56 14.03 3.26
C ASP A 27 -11.91 13.42 2.84
N CYS A 28 -11.90 12.14 2.46
CA CYS A 28 -13.12 11.45 2.04
C CYS A 28 -14.16 11.43 3.17
N THR A 29 -15.39 11.88 2.90
CA THR A 29 -16.42 12.08 3.91
C THR A 29 -16.85 10.79 4.64
N TYR A 30 -16.66 9.62 4.03
CA TYR A 30 -16.98 8.31 4.62
C TYR A 30 -15.77 7.58 5.21
N CYS A 31 -14.58 8.22 5.20
CA CYS A 31 -13.33 7.55 5.57
C CYS A 31 -13.24 7.29 7.08
N PHE A 32 -13.30 6.04 7.48
CA PHE A 32 -13.17 5.66 8.89
C PHE A 32 -11.73 5.76 9.43
N PHE A 33 -10.71 5.93 8.55
CA PHE A 33 -9.32 6.09 8.98
C PHE A 33 -9.02 7.49 9.50
N LEU A 34 -9.59 8.54 8.91
CA LEU A 34 -9.28 9.93 9.26
C LEU A 34 -9.55 10.24 10.73
N SER A 35 -10.65 9.73 11.28
CA SER A 35 -10.97 9.90 12.70
C SER A 35 -9.93 9.28 13.64
N LYS A 36 -9.09 8.36 13.14
CA LYS A 36 -8.06 7.70 13.96
C LYS A 36 -6.81 8.56 14.16
N GLU A 37 -6.61 9.61 13.37
CA GLU A 37 -5.53 10.57 13.61
C GLU A 37 -5.65 11.20 15.01
N SER A 38 -6.86 11.43 15.48
CA SER A 38 -7.11 12.01 16.82
C SER A 38 -6.70 11.12 17.99
N LEU A 39 -6.55 9.81 17.77
CA LEU A 39 -6.14 8.87 18.83
C LEU A 39 -4.63 8.96 19.14
N TYR A 40 -3.83 9.52 18.23
CA TYR A 40 -2.38 9.58 18.33
C TYR A 40 -1.85 10.96 17.90
N PRO A 41 -2.22 12.05 18.59
CA PRO A 41 -2.00 13.42 18.12
C PRO A 41 -0.52 13.81 17.96
N ASN A 42 0.39 13.06 18.58
CA ASN A 42 1.83 13.33 18.55
C ASN A 42 2.62 12.36 17.68
N ASP A 43 1.96 11.39 17.04
CA ASP A 43 2.60 10.40 16.19
C ASP A 43 2.44 10.77 14.71
N LYS A 44 3.54 10.76 13.98
CA LYS A 44 3.52 10.94 12.52
C LYS A 44 3.04 9.68 11.77
N HIS A 45 2.75 8.60 12.49
CA HIS A 45 2.27 7.31 11.96
C HIS A 45 3.09 6.76 10.79
N ARG A 46 4.40 7.02 10.79
CA ARG A 46 5.28 6.55 9.72
C ARG A 46 6.06 5.33 10.19
N MET A 47 5.91 4.25 9.43
CA MET A 47 6.68 3.03 9.67
C MET A 47 8.17 3.32 9.51
N SER A 48 8.95 2.97 10.52
CA SER A 48 10.41 3.09 10.47
C SER A 48 11.02 2.00 9.58
N GLU A 49 12.25 2.19 9.10
CA GLU A 49 12.95 1.16 8.34
C GLU A 49 13.14 -0.12 9.15
N ALA A 50 13.47 -0.01 10.43
CA ALA A 50 13.61 -1.17 11.32
C ALA A 50 12.28 -1.95 11.44
N THR A 51 11.14 -1.25 11.54
CA THR A 51 9.81 -1.88 11.58
C THR A 51 9.48 -2.52 10.23
N LEU A 52 9.81 -1.86 9.12
CA LEU A 52 9.62 -2.39 7.77
C LEU A 52 10.38 -3.70 7.58
N GLU A 53 11.66 -3.74 7.94
CA GLU A 53 12.48 -4.95 7.83
C GLU A 53 11.93 -6.07 8.73
N ALA A 54 11.60 -5.75 9.98
CA ALA A 54 11.01 -6.73 10.89
C ALA A 54 9.68 -7.29 10.34
N TYR A 55 8.81 -6.43 9.79
CA TYR A 55 7.55 -6.83 9.16
C TYR A 55 7.78 -7.79 7.99
N ILE A 56 8.61 -7.39 7.02
CA ILE A 56 8.88 -8.20 5.81
C ILE A 56 9.50 -9.55 6.20
N ARG A 57 10.53 -9.54 7.04
CA ARG A 57 11.19 -10.75 7.48
C ARG A 57 10.25 -11.71 8.18
N GLN A 58 9.51 -11.24 9.19
CA GLN A 58 8.58 -12.09 9.95
C GLN A 58 7.42 -12.60 9.09
N LEU A 59 6.88 -11.77 8.19
CA LEU A 59 5.84 -12.19 7.26
C LEU A 59 6.32 -13.36 6.38
N LEU A 60 7.51 -13.24 5.78
CA LEU A 60 8.06 -14.27 4.89
C LEU A 60 8.45 -15.54 5.65
N GLU A 61 9.07 -15.40 6.83
CA GLU A 61 9.44 -16.53 7.70
C GLU A 61 8.21 -17.31 8.19
N SER A 62 7.12 -16.62 8.49
CA SER A 62 5.89 -17.22 9.06
C SER A 62 5.04 -17.96 8.04
N HIS A 63 5.23 -17.73 6.73
CA HIS A 63 4.45 -18.40 5.69
C HIS A 63 5.11 -19.70 5.25
N ARG A 64 4.33 -20.80 5.28
CA ARG A 64 4.71 -22.10 4.70
C ARG A 64 4.23 -22.24 3.25
N ALA A 65 3.20 -21.47 2.88
CA ALA A 65 2.72 -21.39 1.51
C ALA A 65 3.80 -20.84 0.57
N PRO A 66 3.87 -21.32 -0.69
CA PRO A 66 4.85 -20.84 -1.66
C PRO A 66 4.57 -19.40 -2.11
N GLN A 67 3.34 -18.93 -2.02
CA GLN A 67 2.94 -17.57 -2.38
C GLN A 67 2.62 -16.76 -1.13
N VAL A 68 3.19 -15.55 -1.06
CA VAL A 68 2.97 -14.59 0.04
C VAL A 68 2.57 -13.25 -0.56
N THR A 69 1.51 -12.64 0.00
CA THR A 69 1.09 -11.30 -0.40
C THR A 69 1.57 -10.27 0.61
N VAL A 70 2.28 -9.25 0.12
CA VAL A 70 2.64 -8.05 0.88
C VAL A 70 1.64 -6.96 0.49
N ALA A 71 0.65 -6.70 1.35
CA ALA A 71 -0.46 -5.80 1.05
C ALA A 71 -0.26 -4.44 1.75
N TRP A 72 -0.23 -3.38 0.94
CA TRP A 72 -0.06 -2.00 1.37
C TRP A 72 -1.37 -1.23 1.30
N GLN A 73 -1.78 -0.67 2.43
CA GLN A 73 -3.00 0.12 2.55
C GLN A 73 -2.82 1.17 3.66
N GLY A 74 -3.89 1.77 4.14
CA GLY A 74 -3.93 2.68 5.28
C GLY A 74 -4.64 3.98 4.94
N GLY A 75 -4.11 5.12 5.38
CA GLY A 75 -4.52 6.43 4.92
C GLY A 75 -4.16 6.55 3.43
N GLU A 76 -2.99 7.10 3.13
CA GLU A 76 -2.47 7.07 1.76
C GLU A 76 -1.00 6.59 1.77
N PRO A 77 -0.72 5.37 1.27
CA PRO A 77 0.63 4.81 1.31
C PRO A 77 1.67 5.62 0.53
N THR A 78 1.28 6.29 -0.57
CA THR A 78 2.22 7.10 -1.39
C THR A 78 2.87 8.24 -0.59
N LEU A 79 2.29 8.65 0.54
CA LEU A 79 2.89 9.62 1.46
C LEU A 79 4.19 9.12 2.11
N MET A 80 4.45 7.82 2.10
CA MET A 80 5.72 7.23 2.52
C MET A 80 6.86 7.51 1.54
N LYS A 81 6.54 8.00 0.34
CA LYS A 81 7.43 8.23 -0.80
C LYS A 81 7.94 6.94 -1.44
N LEU A 82 8.39 7.05 -2.67
CA LEU A 82 8.77 5.91 -3.51
C LEU A 82 9.95 5.11 -2.94
N ASP A 83 10.93 5.78 -2.31
CA ASP A 83 12.12 5.13 -1.77
C ASP A 83 11.80 4.13 -0.65
N PHE A 84 10.74 4.39 0.12
CA PHE A 84 10.25 3.42 1.12
C PHE A 84 9.83 2.09 0.46
N PHE A 85 9.15 2.15 -0.69
CA PHE A 85 8.68 0.95 -1.38
C PHE A 85 9.79 0.27 -2.19
N ARG A 86 10.75 1.02 -2.73
CA ARG A 86 11.99 0.45 -3.27
C ARG A 86 12.72 -0.35 -2.18
N ARG A 87 12.85 0.23 -0.99
CA ARG A 87 13.44 -0.47 0.15
C ARG A 87 12.64 -1.70 0.58
N ALA A 88 11.32 -1.64 0.56
CA ALA A 88 10.46 -2.79 0.84
C ALA A 88 10.71 -3.95 -0.14
N VAL A 89 10.84 -3.67 -1.43
CA VAL A 89 11.17 -4.67 -2.45
C VAL A 89 12.56 -5.27 -2.21
N GLU A 90 13.57 -4.46 -1.94
CA GLU A 90 14.93 -4.94 -1.60
C GLU A 90 14.90 -5.89 -0.38
N LEU A 91 14.11 -5.54 0.64
CA LEU A 91 13.97 -6.36 1.84
C LEU A 91 13.23 -7.68 1.57
N VAL A 92 12.25 -7.67 0.66
CA VAL A 92 11.62 -8.90 0.19
C VAL A 92 12.64 -9.80 -0.48
N GLU A 93 13.44 -9.28 -1.42
CA GLU A 93 14.50 -10.07 -2.08
C GLU A 93 15.55 -10.60 -1.09
N LYS A 94 15.89 -9.81 -0.07
CA LYS A 94 16.83 -10.20 0.99
C LYS A 94 16.30 -11.36 1.84
N HIS A 95 15.01 -11.39 2.15
CA HIS A 95 14.44 -12.30 3.16
C HIS A 95 13.58 -13.42 2.58
N ARG A 96 13.21 -13.39 1.29
CA ARG A 96 12.43 -14.47 0.69
C ARG A 96 13.22 -15.77 0.62
N ARG A 97 12.54 -16.88 0.81
CA ARG A 97 13.13 -18.21 0.70
C ARG A 97 13.18 -18.66 -0.77
N PRO A 98 14.12 -19.57 -1.13
CA PRO A 98 14.10 -20.20 -2.45
C PRO A 98 12.72 -20.79 -2.78
N GLY A 99 12.18 -20.45 -3.97
CA GLY A 99 10.87 -20.91 -4.44
C GLY A 99 9.67 -20.14 -3.87
N GLN A 100 9.87 -19.20 -2.95
CA GLN A 100 8.80 -18.35 -2.44
C GLN A 100 8.50 -17.21 -3.42
N VAL A 101 7.25 -17.14 -3.88
CA VAL A 101 6.75 -16.08 -4.76
C VAL A 101 6.09 -15.00 -3.92
N VAL A 102 6.51 -13.74 -4.09
CA VAL A 102 5.94 -12.62 -3.36
C VAL A 102 5.19 -11.72 -4.33
N GLN A 103 3.91 -11.47 -4.02
CA GLN A 103 3.06 -10.54 -4.75
C GLN A 103 2.86 -9.27 -3.92
N HIS A 104 3.06 -8.10 -4.52
CA HIS A 104 2.73 -6.83 -3.90
C HIS A 104 1.35 -6.36 -4.33
N THR A 105 0.51 -5.96 -3.36
CA THR A 105 -0.74 -5.24 -3.64
C THR A 105 -0.69 -3.86 -3.00
N PHE A 106 -1.24 -2.85 -3.68
CA PHE A 106 -1.10 -1.46 -3.29
C PHE A 106 -2.40 -0.68 -3.46
N GLN A 107 -3.08 -0.38 -2.36
CA GLN A 107 -4.31 0.39 -2.39
C GLN A 107 -4.00 1.89 -2.23
N THR A 108 -4.45 2.72 -3.19
CA THR A 108 -4.15 4.15 -3.22
C THR A 108 -5.32 4.98 -3.74
N ASN A 109 -5.37 6.25 -3.33
CA ASN A 109 -6.25 7.24 -3.95
C ASN A 109 -5.72 7.75 -5.31
N GLY A 110 -4.52 7.40 -5.71
CA GLY A 110 -3.94 7.67 -7.02
C GLY A 110 -3.43 9.08 -7.28
N LEU A 111 -3.63 10.03 -6.36
CA LEU A 111 -3.31 11.44 -6.60
C LEU A 111 -1.82 11.71 -6.81
N LEU A 112 -0.96 10.89 -6.20
CA LEU A 112 0.51 11.06 -6.25
C LEU A 112 1.19 10.07 -7.19
N ILE A 113 0.43 9.28 -7.95
CA ILE A 113 0.99 8.38 -8.96
C ILE A 113 1.51 9.22 -10.15
N ASP A 114 2.73 8.92 -10.55
CA ASP A 114 3.44 9.48 -11.69
C ASP A 114 4.23 8.41 -12.45
N ASP A 115 5.08 8.82 -13.40
CA ASP A 115 5.92 7.91 -14.18
C ASP A 115 6.86 7.09 -13.30
N ASP A 116 7.48 7.68 -12.28
CA ASP A 116 8.44 7.01 -11.40
C ASP A 116 7.77 5.91 -10.56
N TRP A 117 6.57 6.17 -10.04
CA TRP A 117 5.77 5.17 -9.35
C TRP A 117 5.42 4.01 -10.27
N CYS A 118 4.97 4.31 -11.49
CA CYS A 118 4.56 3.29 -12.45
C CYS A 118 5.73 2.42 -12.91
N VAL A 119 6.94 2.97 -13.04
CA VAL A 119 8.15 2.19 -13.34
C VAL A 119 8.38 1.14 -12.25
N VAL A 120 8.33 1.54 -10.97
CA VAL A 120 8.50 0.60 -9.85
C VAL A 120 7.38 -0.43 -9.79
N PHE A 121 6.12 0.00 -9.93
CA PHE A 121 4.99 -0.91 -9.92
C PHE A 121 5.09 -1.96 -11.03
N LYS A 122 5.45 -1.53 -12.23
CA LYS A 122 5.60 -2.45 -13.38
C LYS A 122 6.78 -3.39 -13.22
N GLN A 123 7.93 -2.88 -12.78
CA GLN A 123 9.15 -3.67 -12.60
C GLN A 123 9.00 -4.79 -11.57
N HIS A 124 8.16 -4.58 -10.56
CA HIS A 124 7.98 -5.51 -9.43
C HIS A 124 6.57 -6.11 -9.34
N ASP A 125 5.84 -6.10 -10.46
CA ASP A 125 4.53 -6.74 -10.63
C ASP A 125 3.53 -6.38 -9.51
N PHE A 126 3.45 -5.09 -9.15
CA PHE A 126 2.44 -4.64 -8.20
C PHE A 126 1.04 -4.70 -8.83
N LEU A 127 0.08 -5.23 -8.08
CA LEU A 127 -1.34 -5.05 -8.35
C LEU A 127 -1.82 -3.80 -7.62
N VAL A 128 -2.24 -2.79 -8.37
CA VAL A 128 -2.67 -1.49 -7.81
C VAL A 128 -4.18 -1.42 -7.72
N GLY A 129 -4.72 -1.26 -6.50
CA GLY A 129 -6.12 -0.89 -6.29
C GLY A 129 -6.26 0.63 -6.35
N LEU A 130 -6.91 1.14 -7.39
CA LEU A 130 -7.14 2.57 -7.57
C LEU A 130 -8.52 2.96 -7.07
N SER A 131 -8.59 3.85 -6.08
CA SER A 131 -9.85 4.24 -5.47
C SER A 131 -10.62 5.24 -6.31
N VAL A 132 -11.63 4.77 -7.05
CA VAL A 132 -12.57 5.59 -7.85
C VAL A 132 -14.02 5.22 -7.48
N ASP A 133 -14.84 6.21 -7.14
CA ASP A 133 -16.23 5.99 -6.72
C ASP A 133 -17.24 6.21 -7.87
N GLY A 134 -16.89 5.80 -9.10
CA GLY A 134 -17.76 5.93 -10.27
C GLY A 134 -17.60 7.27 -11.03
N PRO A 135 -18.65 7.83 -11.64
CA PRO A 135 -18.55 9.06 -12.40
C PRO A 135 -18.17 10.27 -11.50
N ARG A 136 -17.71 11.33 -12.15
CA ARG A 136 -17.19 12.56 -11.48
C ARG A 136 -18.08 13.06 -10.36
N GLU A 137 -19.36 13.17 -10.62
CA GLU A 137 -20.33 13.74 -9.68
C GLU A 137 -20.41 12.94 -8.38
N LEU A 138 -20.36 11.62 -8.47
CA LEU A 138 -20.35 10.73 -7.31
C LEU A 138 -19.00 10.75 -6.62
N HIS A 139 -17.92 10.66 -7.38
CA HIS A 139 -16.57 10.68 -6.82
C HIS A 139 -16.29 11.97 -6.04
N ASP A 140 -16.56 13.13 -6.66
CA ASP A 140 -16.28 14.45 -6.08
C ASP A 140 -17.23 14.83 -4.93
N THR A 141 -18.37 14.14 -4.81
CA THR A 141 -19.27 14.30 -3.65
C THR A 141 -18.62 13.76 -2.36
N TYR A 142 -17.85 12.68 -2.46
CA TYR A 142 -17.35 11.96 -1.29
C TYR A 142 -15.83 12.01 -1.14
N ARG A 143 -15.09 12.07 -2.25
CA ARG A 143 -13.62 12.11 -2.26
C ARG A 143 -13.13 13.52 -2.54
N VAL A 144 -13.05 14.29 -1.49
CA VAL A 144 -12.57 15.68 -1.55
C VAL A 144 -11.15 15.81 -0.98
N ASP A 145 -10.42 16.81 -1.43
CA ASP A 145 -9.18 17.20 -0.79
C ASP A 145 -9.42 17.90 0.57
N ARG A 146 -8.37 18.25 1.29
CA ARG A 146 -8.47 18.95 2.57
C ARG A 146 -9.03 20.38 2.49
N ARG A 147 -9.31 20.88 1.28
CA ARG A 147 -9.97 22.17 1.01
C ARG A 147 -11.43 21.98 0.56
N GLY A 148 -11.92 20.74 0.54
CA GLY A 148 -13.25 20.40 0.07
C GLY A 148 -13.41 20.38 -1.46
N GLN A 149 -12.30 20.37 -2.22
CA GLN A 149 -12.35 20.28 -3.69
C GLN A 149 -12.38 18.83 -4.13
N GLY A 150 -13.17 18.53 -5.17
CA GLY A 150 -13.23 17.22 -5.80
C GLY A 150 -11.86 16.75 -6.32
N THR A 151 -11.61 15.45 -6.29
CA THR A 151 -10.31 14.86 -6.65
C THR A 151 -10.33 14.02 -7.92
N PHE A 152 -11.46 13.98 -8.64
CA PHE A 152 -11.64 13.13 -9.83
C PHE A 152 -10.56 13.32 -10.90
N ASP A 153 -10.24 14.57 -11.27
CA ASP A 153 -9.24 14.84 -12.31
C ASP A 153 -7.83 14.37 -11.89
N LEU A 154 -7.51 14.48 -10.60
CA LEU A 154 -6.23 14.05 -10.07
C LEU A 154 -6.10 12.51 -10.09
N VAL A 155 -7.17 11.83 -9.70
CA VAL A 155 -7.22 10.37 -9.76
C VAL A 155 -7.16 9.86 -11.20
N MET A 156 -7.89 10.51 -12.13
CA MET A 156 -7.86 10.13 -13.55
C MET A 156 -6.50 10.37 -14.20
N ARG A 157 -5.74 11.35 -13.73
CA ARG A 157 -4.33 11.51 -14.11
C ARG A 157 -3.49 10.32 -13.65
N GLY A 158 -3.63 9.87 -12.40
CA GLY A 158 -2.97 8.67 -11.88
C GLY A 158 -3.35 7.41 -12.69
N TRP A 159 -4.63 7.26 -13.03
CA TRP A 159 -5.12 6.20 -13.90
C TRP A 159 -4.44 6.21 -15.28
N GLN A 160 -4.25 7.41 -15.90
CA GLN A 160 -3.56 7.54 -17.17
C GLN A 160 -2.10 7.08 -17.08
N TYR A 161 -1.38 7.40 -16.00
CA TYR A 161 -0.03 6.90 -15.75
C TYR A 161 0.01 5.38 -15.64
N LEU A 162 -0.88 4.76 -14.86
CA LEU A 162 -0.96 3.31 -14.75
C LEU A 162 -1.19 2.64 -16.11
N ARG A 163 -2.13 3.17 -16.90
CA ARG A 163 -2.38 2.68 -18.28
C ARG A 163 -1.19 2.85 -19.21
N LYS A 164 -0.55 4.03 -19.20
CA LYS A 164 0.61 4.35 -20.03
C LYS A 164 1.74 3.33 -19.83
N HIS A 165 1.97 2.93 -18.59
CA HIS A 165 3.05 2.00 -18.22
C HIS A 165 2.63 0.52 -18.22
N GLY A 166 1.37 0.20 -18.51
CA GLY A 166 0.86 -1.16 -18.47
C GLY A 166 0.97 -1.81 -17.09
N VAL A 167 0.80 -1.01 -16.03
CA VAL A 167 0.70 -1.51 -14.66
C VAL A 167 -0.62 -2.24 -14.51
N GLU A 168 -0.66 -3.37 -13.79
CA GLU A 168 -1.89 -4.07 -13.47
C GLU A 168 -2.65 -3.32 -12.36
N PHE A 169 -3.93 -3.01 -12.60
CA PHE A 169 -4.76 -2.30 -11.61
C PHE A 169 -6.23 -2.69 -11.70
N ASN A 170 -6.98 -2.45 -10.63
CA ASN A 170 -8.43 -2.60 -10.52
C ASN A 170 -9.05 -1.39 -9.79
#